data_97d7d1ad5f82fe9cdd6b216a61fcc84a
#
_entry.id   97d7d1ad5f82fe9cdd6b216a61fcc84a
#
_cell.length_a   1.000
_cell.length_b   1.000
_cell.length_c   1.000
_cell.angle_alpha   90.00
_cell.angle_beta   90.00
_cell.angle_gamma   90.00
#
_symmetry.space_group_name_H-M   'P 1'
#
loop_
_entity.id
_entity.type
_entity.pdbx_description
1 polymer ?
#
loop_
_entity_poly.entity_id
_entity_poly.type
_entity_poly.pdbx_seq_one_letter_code
_entity_poly.pdbx_strand_id
1 'polypeptide(L)'
;MAAHLIVLLLFSVLKGVHSITTVSKVSVEAGKSISIPCLYESQYIDHVKYLCEGHIWSSCSYAVKTNKPDPSGKYSISDDKKGQIFTVTIKNLTNQNTDYWCVVEINNGPDCGQYFQLSVTSDTPSLYVDHQKITGYIGENITIRCHPNNSGEMKWCRLGRNCVTGSSGSIDGTTVTTHMRDPDVSTVTMTGLRSEDSGWYWCSEGDIQIPVYLNVTEKPIKR
;
A
#
# COMPACT_ATOMS: atom_id res chain seq x y z
N MET A 1 35.16 -7.73 51.97
CA MET A 1 33.71 -7.65 51.65
C MET A 1 33.60 -7.24 50.19
N ALA A 2 33.40 -8.24 49.34
CA ALA A 2 33.28 -7.99 47.89
C ALA A 2 31.79 -7.81 47.57
N ALA A 3 31.44 -6.61 47.12
CA ALA A 3 30.11 -6.32 46.62
C ALA A 3 29.97 -6.93 45.21
N HIS A 4 29.20 -8.00 45.09
CA HIS A 4 28.79 -8.52 43.79
C HIS A 4 27.79 -7.56 43.16
N LEU A 5 28.26 -6.79 42.19
CA LEU A 5 27.43 -6.01 41.31
C LEU A 5 26.74 -6.97 40.31
N ILE A 6 25.50 -7.35 40.64
CA ILE A 6 24.64 -8.08 39.71
C ILE A 6 24.20 -7.08 38.65
N VAL A 7 24.90 -7.10 37.53
CA VAL A 7 24.42 -6.44 36.30
C VAL A 7 23.27 -7.29 35.78
N LEU A 8 22.05 -6.92 36.11
CA LEU A 8 20.85 -7.36 35.44
C LEU A 8 20.89 -6.81 34.03
N LEU A 9 21.44 -7.61 33.11
CA LEU A 9 21.21 -7.42 31.68
C LEU A 9 19.70 -7.61 31.46
N LEU A 10 18.98 -6.51 31.50
CA LEU A 10 17.66 -6.39 30.91
C LEU A 10 17.85 -6.61 29.41
N PHE A 11 17.82 -7.84 28.98
CA PHE A 11 17.43 -8.17 27.63
C PHE A 11 15.99 -7.66 27.47
N SER A 12 15.87 -6.38 27.11
CA SER A 12 14.69 -5.91 26.44
C SER A 12 14.63 -6.74 25.15
N VAL A 13 13.92 -7.87 25.22
CA VAL A 13 13.38 -8.50 24.03
C VAL A 13 12.55 -7.39 23.39
N LEU A 14 13.16 -6.67 22.44
CA LEU A 14 12.44 -5.93 21.45
C LEU A 14 11.57 -7.00 20.78
N LYS A 15 10.37 -7.20 21.32
CA LYS A 15 9.29 -7.84 20.57
C LYS A 15 9.24 -7.04 19.29
N GLY A 16 9.71 -7.64 18.20
CA GLY A 16 9.62 -7.01 16.89
C GLY A 16 8.21 -6.45 16.79
N VAL A 17 8.09 -5.17 16.48
CA VAL A 17 6.79 -4.56 16.28
C VAL A 17 6.18 -5.33 15.13
N HIS A 18 5.29 -6.28 15.43
CA HIS A 18 4.56 -7.05 14.44
C HIS A 18 3.76 -6.05 13.63
N SER A 19 4.25 -5.68 12.46
CA SER A 19 3.68 -4.58 11.70
C SER A 19 3.22 -5.04 10.32
N ILE A 20 2.00 -4.65 10.00
CA ILE A 20 1.52 -4.59 8.64
C ILE A 20 1.83 -3.20 8.11
N THR A 21 2.34 -3.11 6.88
CA THR A 21 2.56 -1.83 6.21
C THR A 21 1.52 -1.66 5.12
N THR A 22 0.80 -0.55 5.15
CA THR A 22 -0.18 -0.17 4.13
C THR A 22 -0.24 1.35 4.02
N VAL A 23 -1.10 1.87 3.16
CA VAL A 23 -1.42 3.29 3.05
C VAL A 23 -2.08 3.80 4.35
N SER A 24 -1.96 5.09 4.63
CA SER A 24 -2.59 5.72 5.79
C SER A 24 -3.97 6.29 5.46
N LYS A 25 -4.05 7.05 4.37
CA LYS A 25 -5.28 7.71 3.92
C LYS A 25 -5.32 7.74 2.40
N VAL A 26 -6.45 7.36 1.84
CA VAL A 26 -6.68 7.33 0.38
C VAL A 26 -7.87 8.19 0.03
N SER A 27 -7.71 9.07 -0.96
CA SER A 27 -8.83 9.82 -1.55
C SER A 27 -9.34 9.07 -2.79
N VAL A 28 -10.64 8.92 -2.93
CA VAL A 28 -11.24 8.16 -4.02
C VAL A 28 -12.64 8.68 -4.37
N GLU A 29 -13.00 8.60 -5.64
CA GLU A 29 -14.31 9.02 -6.15
C GLU A 29 -15.41 7.99 -5.79
N ALA A 30 -16.58 8.47 -5.42
CA ALA A 30 -17.75 7.63 -5.13
C ALA A 30 -18.13 6.78 -6.37
N GLY A 31 -18.59 5.56 -6.11
CA GLY A 31 -18.94 4.59 -7.17
C GLY A 31 -17.73 3.86 -7.77
N LYS A 32 -16.51 4.33 -7.56
CA LYS A 32 -15.29 3.64 -8.01
C LYS A 32 -14.92 2.47 -7.10
N SER A 33 -13.87 1.78 -7.48
CA SER A 33 -13.27 0.71 -6.71
C SER A 33 -11.81 1.05 -6.40
N ILE A 34 -11.31 0.59 -5.25
CA ILE A 34 -9.92 0.79 -4.85
C ILE A 34 -9.31 -0.53 -4.40
N SER A 35 -8.06 -0.77 -4.76
CA SER A 35 -7.27 -1.90 -4.27
C SER A 35 -6.18 -1.38 -3.32
N ILE A 36 -6.14 -1.93 -2.13
CA ILE A 36 -5.23 -1.54 -1.05
C ILE A 36 -4.27 -2.70 -0.77
N PRO A 37 -2.97 -2.51 -0.94
CA PRO A 37 -1.98 -3.53 -0.59
C PRO A 37 -1.62 -3.46 0.89
N CYS A 38 -1.45 -4.63 1.51
CA CYS A 38 -1.05 -4.78 2.90
C CYS A 38 0.14 -5.73 2.97
N LEU A 39 1.33 -5.19 3.19
CA LEU A 39 2.57 -5.94 3.34
C LEU A 39 2.66 -6.51 4.75
N TYR A 40 2.94 -7.79 4.89
CA TYR A 40 3.08 -8.48 6.16
C TYR A 40 4.44 -9.19 6.28
N GLU A 41 4.81 -9.54 7.49
CA GLU A 41 6.07 -10.24 7.76
C GLU A 41 5.98 -11.73 7.39
N SER A 42 7.12 -12.33 7.01
CA SER A 42 7.20 -13.72 6.52
C SER A 42 6.64 -14.77 7.49
N GLN A 43 6.68 -14.52 8.79
CA GLN A 43 6.10 -15.40 9.80
C GLN A 43 4.58 -15.57 9.66
N TYR A 44 3.90 -14.67 8.94
CA TYR A 44 2.44 -14.71 8.75
C TYR A 44 2.01 -15.30 7.41
N ILE A 45 2.90 -15.93 6.67
CA ILE A 45 2.63 -16.42 5.30
C ILE A 45 1.45 -17.39 5.24
N ASP A 46 1.27 -18.22 6.26
CA ASP A 46 0.20 -19.22 6.34
C ASP A 46 -0.99 -18.82 7.23
N HIS A 47 -0.94 -17.62 7.78
CA HIS A 47 -2.04 -17.09 8.58
C HIS A 47 -3.17 -16.56 7.68
N VAL A 48 -4.37 -16.59 8.18
CA VAL A 48 -5.52 -15.95 7.54
C VAL A 48 -5.34 -14.44 7.54
N LYS A 49 -5.61 -13.79 6.41
CA LYS A 49 -5.62 -12.33 6.28
C LYS A 49 -7.07 -11.88 6.10
N TYR A 50 -7.38 -10.70 6.61
CA TYR A 50 -8.72 -10.17 6.47
C TYR A 50 -8.76 -8.65 6.44
N LEU A 51 -9.85 -8.13 5.89
CA LEU A 51 -10.24 -6.74 5.98
C LEU A 51 -11.28 -6.60 7.08
N CYS A 52 -11.06 -5.66 7.99
CA CYS A 52 -12.04 -5.29 9.01
C CYS A 52 -12.53 -3.87 8.75
N GLU A 53 -13.85 -3.66 8.77
CA GLU A 53 -14.50 -2.36 8.57
C GLU A 53 -14.91 -1.76 9.91
N GLY A 54 -14.51 -0.52 10.17
CA GLY A 54 -14.81 0.24 11.38
C GLY A 54 -13.59 0.95 11.95
N HIS A 55 -13.84 2.07 12.60
CA HIS A 55 -12.80 2.92 13.18
C HIS A 55 -12.13 2.28 14.41
N ILE A 56 -12.93 1.65 15.26
CA ILE A 56 -12.45 1.08 16.53
C ILE A 56 -12.06 -0.37 16.33
N TRP A 57 -10.80 -0.70 16.58
CA TRP A 57 -10.24 -2.05 16.45
C TRP A 57 -11.08 -3.16 17.13
N SER A 58 -11.49 -2.94 18.37
CA SER A 58 -12.20 -3.95 19.17
C SER A 58 -13.64 -4.22 18.72
N SER A 59 -14.20 -3.38 17.85
CA SER A 59 -15.59 -3.48 17.38
C SER A 59 -15.73 -3.47 15.86
N CYS A 60 -14.62 -3.53 15.11
CA CYS A 60 -14.68 -3.59 13.65
C CYS A 60 -15.31 -4.91 13.18
N SER A 61 -15.98 -4.87 12.04
CA SER A 61 -16.69 -6.01 11.45
C SER A 61 -15.88 -6.62 10.32
N TYR A 62 -15.82 -7.95 10.24
CA TYR A 62 -15.18 -8.64 9.12
C TYR A 62 -15.88 -8.32 7.79
N ALA A 63 -15.17 -7.72 6.85
CA ALA A 63 -15.66 -7.48 5.50
C ALA A 63 -15.37 -8.67 4.57
N VAL A 64 -14.14 -9.19 4.61
CA VAL A 64 -13.70 -10.36 3.82
C VAL A 64 -12.46 -11.00 4.45
N LYS A 65 -12.35 -12.34 4.34
CA LYS A 65 -11.16 -13.10 4.77
C LYS A 65 -10.61 -13.94 3.62
N THR A 66 -9.33 -14.29 3.66
CA THR A 66 -8.71 -15.16 2.64
C THR A 66 -9.33 -16.55 2.57
N ASN A 67 -9.90 -17.05 3.67
CA ASN A 67 -10.60 -18.32 3.77
C ASN A 67 -12.14 -18.18 3.78
N LYS A 68 -12.69 -16.97 3.67
CA LYS A 68 -14.13 -16.72 3.63
C LYS A 68 -14.43 -15.53 2.71
N PRO A 69 -14.70 -15.80 1.42
CA PRO A 69 -15.06 -14.77 0.45
C PRO A 69 -16.33 -14.00 0.85
N ASP A 70 -16.41 -12.74 0.43
CA ASP A 70 -17.62 -11.94 0.58
C ASP A 70 -18.67 -12.34 -0.46
N PRO A 71 -19.85 -12.86 -0.04
CA PRO A 71 -20.91 -13.29 -0.96
C PRO A 71 -21.56 -12.11 -1.72
N SER A 72 -21.48 -10.89 -1.20
CA SER A 72 -22.02 -9.71 -1.88
C SER A 72 -21.17 -9.29 -3.07
N GLY A 73 -19.89 -9.69 -3.10
CA GLY A 73 -18.92 -9.29 -4.11
C GLY A 73 -18.46 -7.85 -3.99
N LYS A 74 -18.83 -7.11 -2.94
CA LYS A 74 -18.35 -5.75 -2.65
C LYS A 74 -16.86 -5.77 -2.29
N TYR A 75 -16.44 -6.77 -1.51
CA TYR A 75 -15.07 -6.93 -1.06
C TYR A 75 -14.43 -8.14 -1.73
N SER A 76 -13.17 -8.01 -2.08
CA SER A 76 -12.35 -9.16 -2.46
C SER A 76 -10.97 -9.06 -1.84
N ILE A 77 -10.34 -10.22 -1.63
CA ILE A 77 -9.02 -10.33 -1.05
C ILE A 77 -8.21 -11.37 -1.81
N SER A 78 -6.95 -11.08 -2.05
CA SER A 78 -5.96 -12.00 -2.61
C SER A 78 -4.68 -11.93 -1.80
N ASP A 79 -3.95 -13.05 -1.70
CA ASP A 79 -2.71 -13.14 -0.94
C ASP A 79 -1.58 -13.61 -1.86
N ASP A 80 -0.65 -12.72 -2.17
CA ASP A 80 0.62 -13.05 -2.81
C ASP A 80 1.63 -13.43 -1.72
N LYS A 81 1.67 -14.72 -1.40
CA LYS A 81 2.58 -15.27 -0.40
C LYS A 81 4.05 -15.06 -0.75
N LYS A 82 4.41 -15.01 -2.03
CA LYS A 82 5.78 -14.77 -2.47
C LYS A 82 6.21 -13.35 -2.20
N GLY A 83 5.35 -12.40 -2.51
CA GLY A 83 5.57 -10.98 -2.22
C GLY A 83 5.25 -10.59 -0.78
N GLN A 84 4.61 -11.48 0.00
CA GLN A 84 4.11 -11.21 1.37
C GLN A 84 3.15 -10.01 1.40
N ILE A 85 2.31 -9.89 0.38
CA ILE A 85 1.35 -8.81 0.25
C ILE A 85 -0.03 -9.41 0.03
N PHE A 86 -0.96 -9.14 0.93
CA PHE A 86 -2.35 -9.36 0.57
C PHE A 86 -2.97 -8.05 0.09
N THR A 87 -3.83 -8.16 -0.89
CA THR A 87 -4.50 -7.02 -1.51
C THR A 87 -5.99 -7.14 -1.28
N VAL A 88 -6.58 -6.11 -0.71
CA VAL A 88 -8.02 -5.98 -0.56
C VAL A 88 -8.56 -5.03 -1.61
N THR A 89 -9.67 -5.39 -2.25
CA THR A 89 -10.35 -4.51 -3.21
C THR A 89 -11.75 -4.22 -2.69
N ILE A 90 -12.09 -2.93 -2.59
CA ILE A 90 -13.37 -2.43 -2.15
C ILE A 90 -14.05 -1.81 -3.36
N LYS A 91 -15.25 -2.29 -3.71
CA LYS A 91 -15.99 -1.88 -4.90
C LYS A 91 -17.17 -0.98 -4.54
N ASN A 92 -17.63 -0.21 -5.52
CA ASN A 92 -18.82 0.65 -5.40
C ASN A 92 -18.78 1.50 -4.13
N LEU A 93 -17.70 2.26 -3.97
CA LEU A 93 -17.43 3.06 -2.79
C LEU A 93 -18.50 4.14 -2.58
N THR A 94 -18.88 4.33 -1.34
CA THR A 94 -19.81 5.39 -0.90
C THR A 94 -19.15 6.17 0.23
N ASN A 95 -19.70 7.34 0.57
CA ASN A 95 -19.23 8.17 1.68
C ASN A 95 -19.32 7.50 3.07
N GLN A 96 -19.94 6.33 3.16
CA GLN A 96 -19.97 5.50 4.37
C GLN A 96 -18.75 4.58 4.50
N ASN A 97 -18.00 4.39 3.40
CA ASN A 97 -16.81 3.54 3.39
C ASN A 97 -15.59 4.34 3.82
N THR A 98 -15.33 4.45 5.11
CA THR A 98 -14.32 5.37 5.65
C THR A 98 -13.15 4.66 6.34
N ASP A 99 -13.41 3.72 7.23
CA ASP A 99 -12.45 3.24 8.21
C ASP A 99 -12.24 1.73 8.09
N TYR A 100 -10.98 1.32 7.95
CA TYR A 100 -10.62 -0.08 7.70
C TYR A 100 -9.32 -0.47 8.39
N TRP A 101 -9.16 -1.78 8.57
CA TRP A 101 -7.95 -2.41 9.05
C TRP A 101 -7.53 -3.56 8.14
N CYS A 102 -6.28 -3.54 7.69
CA CYS A 102 -5.60 -4.72 7.18
C CYS A 102 -5.19 -5.58 8.35
N VAL A 103 -5.58 -6.85 8.39
CA VAL A 103 -5.35 -7.70 9.56
C VAL A 103 -4.80 -9.07 9.19
N VAL A 104 -3.91 -9.56 10.04
CA VAL A 104 -3.47 -10.97 10.10
C VAL A 104 -4.08 -11.60 11.34
N GLU A 105 -4.82 -12.70 11.15
CA GLU A 105 -5.41 -13.48 12.22
C GLU A 105 -4.35 -14.36 12.90
N ILE A 106 -4.14 -14.17 14.19
CA ILE A 106 -3.14 -14.89 14.96
C ILE A 106 -3.83 -15.98 15.78
N ASN A 107 -3.54 -17.24 15.46
CA ASN A 107 -4.02 -18.37 16.26
C ASN A 107 -3.41 -18.29 17.68
N ASN A 108 -4.27 -18.30 18.69
CA ASN A 108 -3.88 -18.28 20.11
C ASN A 108 -3.17 -16.98 20.58
N GLY A 109 -3.41 -15.86 19.91
CA GLY A 109 -2.88 -14.55 20.30
C GLY A 109 -3.75 -13.39 19.78
N PRO A 110 -3.42 -12.16 20.18
CA PRO A 110 -4.07 -10.99 19.60
C PRO A 110 -3.70 -10.83 18.11
N ASP A 111 -4.69 -10.53 17.30
CA ASP A 111 -4.49 -10.25 15.89
C ASP A 111 -3.59 -9.03 15.67
N CYS A 112 -2.89 -9.02 14.53
CA CYS A 112 -2.03 -7.92 14.11
C CYS A 112 -2.73 -7.13 13.01
N GLY A 113 -2.90 -5.82 13.19
CA GLY A 113 -3.62 -4.99 12.23
C GLY A 113 -3.00 -3.61 12.03
N GLN A 114 -3.24 -3.06 10.83
CA GLN A 114 -2.88 -1.69 10.47
C GLN A 114 -4.10 -0.97 9.91
N TYR A 115 -4.40 0.16 10.52
CA TYR A 115 -5.50 1.05 10.14
C TYR A 115 -5.18 1.82 8.86
N PHE A 116 -6.20 2.04 8.04
CA PHE A 116 -6.19 3.02 6.96
C PHE A 116 -7.58 3.67 6.79
N GLN A 117 -7.59 4.84 6.22
CA GLN A 117 -8.81 5.62 6.00
C GLN A 117 -9.07 5.84 4.51
N LEU A 118 -10.33 5.75 4.11
CA LEU A 118 -10.80 6.21 2.80
C LEU A 118 -11.54 7.55 2.97
N SER A 119 -11.21 8.50 2.10
CA SER A 119 -11.95 9.74 1.91
C SER A 119 -12.69 9.63 0.58
N VAL A 120 -13.95 9.23 0.64
CA VAL A 120 -14.79 9.06 -0.56
C VAL A 120 -15.52 10.36 -0.85
N THR A 121 -15.33 10.89 -2.05
CA THR A 121 -15.93 12.16 -2.49
C THR A 121 -16.78 11.96 -3.75
N SER A 122 -17.82 12.78 -3.92
CA SER A 122 -18.58 12.88 -5.17
C SER A 122 -17.88 13.73 -6.23
N ASP A 123 -16.93 14.55 -5.79
CA ASP A 123 -16.12 15.42 -6.64
C ASP A 123 -14.77 14.77 -6.96
N THR A 124 -13.89 15.51 -7.65
CA THR A 124 -12.52 15.07 -7.92
C THR A 124 -11.79 14.80 -6.60
N PRO A 125 -11.19 13.60 -6.44
CA PRO A 125 -10.38 13.28 -5.27
C PRO A 125 -9.19 14.23 -5.09
N SER A 126 -8.77 14.46 -3.85
CA SER A 126 -7.64 15.35 -3.55
C SER A 126 -6.29 14.83 -4.07
N LEU A 127 -6.18 13.54 -4.31
CA LEU A 127 -5.05 12.91 -4.99
C LEU A 127 -5.56 11.68 -5.73
N TYR A 128 -5.29 11.58 -7.03
CA TYR A 128 -5.65 10.40 -7.82
C TYR A 128 -4.60 10.09 -8.90
N VAL A 129 -4.73 8.94 -9.54
CA VAL A 129 -3.92 8.49 -10.68
C VAL A 129 -4.83 8.08 -11.82
N ASP A 130 -4.34 8.14 -13.06
CA ASP A 130 -5.12 7.73 -14.25
C ASP A 130 -5.53 6.26 -14.15
N HIS A 131 -4.59 5.40 -13.72
CA HIS A 131 -4.81 3.96 -13.57
C HIS A 131 -4.08 3.42 -12.35
N GLN A 132 -4.79 2.69 -11.50
CA GLN A 132 -4.19 2.03 -10.34
C GLN A 132 -3.34 0.81 -10.72
N LYS A 133 -3.59 0.20 -11.88
CA LYS A 133 -2.79 -0.90 -12.42
C LYS A 133 -2.20 -0.50 -13.76
N ILE A 134 -0.89 -0.59 -13.87
CA ILE A 134 -0.13 -0.18 -15.06
C ILE A 134 0.82 -1.29 -15.48
N THR A 135 1.12 -1.38 -16.77
CA THR A 135 2.08 -2.33 -17.31
C THR A 135 3.25 -1.58 -17.94
N GLY A 136 4.46 -1.96 -17.53
CA GLY A 136 5.72 -1.54 -18.13
C GLY A 136 6.42 -2.72 -18.80
N TYR A 137 7.42 -2.42 -19.63
CA TYR A 137 8.21 -3.42 -20.33
C TYR A 137 9.67 -3.36 -19.91
N ILE A 138 10.31 -4.53 -19.79
CA ILE A 138 11.72 -4.63 -19.40
C ILE A 138 12.61 -3.81 -20.35
N GLY A 139 13.48 -2.98 -19.76
CA GLY A 139 14.39 -2.08 -20.46
C GLY A 139 13.76 -0.76 -20.90
N GLU A 140 12.44 -0.61 -20.84
CA GLU A 140 11.75 0.63 -21.21
C GLU A 140 11.57 1.56 -20.01
N ASN A 141 11.17 2.79 -20.32
CA ASN A 141 10.76 3.76 -19.30
C ASN A 141 9.24 3.77 -19.19
N ILE A 142 8.74 4.04 -17.98
CA ILE A 142 7.32 4.27 -17.75
C ILE A 142 7.11 5.61 -17.07
N THR A 143 6.04 6.31 -17.44
CA THR A 143 5.63 7.57 -16.81
C THR A 143 4.25 7.41 -16.21
N ILE A 144 4.14 7.67 -14.92
CA ILE A 144 2.91 7.64 -14.13
C ILE A 144 2.50 9.09 -13.89
N ARG A 145 1.20 9.39 -14.03
CA ARG A 145 0.64 10.69 -13.69
C ARG A 145 -0.09 10.60 -12.36
N CYS A 146 0.34 11.45 -11.43
CA CYS A 146 -0.33 11.67 -10.16
C CYS A 146 -0.98 13.06 -10.24
N HIS A 147 -2.23 13.15 -9.83
CA HIS A 147 -3.01 14.38 -9.89
C HIS A 147 -3.27 14.90 -8.47
N PRO A 148 -2.37 15.72 -7.90
CA PRO A 148 -2.60 16.39 -6.63
C PRO A 148 -3.62 17.52 -6.81
N ASN A 149 -4.38 17.82 -5.75
CA ASN A 149 -5.28 18.97 -5.73
C ASN A 149 -4.65 20.19 -5.02
N ASN A 150 -3.44 20.04 -4.52
CA ASN A 150 -2.69 21.09 -3.83
C ASN A 150 -1.27 21.15 -4.38
N SER A 151 -0.57 22.27 -4.09
CA SER A 151 0.84 22.47 -4.46
C SER A 151 1.83 21.82 -3.47
N GLY A 152 1.43 20.73 -2.82
CA GLY A 152 2.27 20.02 -1.86
C GLY A 152 3.42 19.25 -2.53
N GLU A 153 4.42 18.89 -1.71
CA GLU A 153 5.53 18.05 -2.18
C GLU A 153 5.04 16.64 -2.49
N MET A 154 5.18 16.23 -3.75
CA MET A 154 4.85 14.87 -4.19
C MET A 154 6.00 13.91 -3.90
N LYS A 155 5.64 12.71 -3.42
CA LYS A 155 6.58 11.60 -3.18
C LYS A 155 6.14 10.39 -3.98
N TRP A 156 7.11 9.64 -4.48
CA TRP A 156 6.91 8.33 -5.05
C TRP A 156 7.56 7.29 -4.18
N CYS A 157 6.78 6.37 -3.66
CA CYS A 157 7.24 5.39 -2.67
C CYS A 157 6.95 3.98 -3.16
N ARG A 158 7.82 3.03 -2.84
CA ARG A 158 7.55 1.60 -2.96
C ARG A 158 7.07 1.04 -1.63
N LEU A 159 6.07 0.17 -1.65
CA LEU A 159 5.53 -0.47 -0.45
C LEU A 159 6.64 -1.18 0.34
N GLY A 160 6.79 -0.81 1.63
CA GLY A 160 7.82 -1.35 2.51
C GLY A 160 9.27 -0.91 2.19
N ARG A 161 9.45 0.11 1.34
CA ARG A 161 10.75 0.65 0.92
C ARG A 161 10.80 2.17 1.03
N ASN A 162 11.91 2.73 0.54
CA ASN A 162 12.14 4.16 0.54
C ASN A 162 11.24 4.90 -0.45
N CYS A 163 11.08 6.20 -0.22
CA CYS A 163 10.44 7.14 -1.12
C CYS A 163 11.49 7.96 -1.87
N VAL A 164 11.16 8.35 -3.09
CA VAL A 164 11.83 9.45 -3.80
C VAL A 164 11.04 10.72 -3.55
N THR A 165 11.76 11.73 -3.05
CA THR A 165 11.28 13.09 -2.81
C THR A 165 12.09 14.04 -3.67
N GLY A 166 11.49 15.15 -4.10
CA GLY A 166 12.16 16.09 -5.01
C GLY A 166 12.24 15.56 -6.45
N SER A 167 13.14 16.11 -7.25
CA SER A 167 13.15 15.93 -8.71
C SER A 167 13.74 14.61 -9.21
N SER A 168 14.55 13.93 -8.41
CA SER A 168 15.19 12.66 -8.82
C SER A 168 15.67 11.85 -7.62
N GLY A 169 15.79 10.54 -7.84
CA GLY A 169 16.30 9.57 -6.86
C GLY A 169 16.35 8.16 -7.45
N SER A 170 16.45 7.17 -6.58
CA SER A 170 16.35 5.77 -6.99
C SER A 170 15.56 4.94 -5.98
N ILE A 171 14.87 3.92 -6.48
CA ILE A 171 14.20 2.89 -5.68
C ILE A 171 14.75 1.55 -6.13
N ASP A 172 15.36 0.80 -5.19
CA ASP A 172 15.99 -0.51 -5.45
C ASP A 172 16.95 -0.50 -6.68
N GLY A 173 17.62 0.64 -6.91
CA GLY A 173 18.56 0.82 -8.03
C GLY A 173 17.94 1.26 -9.35
N THR A 174 16.63 1.37 -9.46
CA THR A 174 15.94 1.94 -10.63
C THR A 174 15.81 3.46 -10.47
N THR A 175 16.26 4.19 -11.48
CA THR A 175 16.20 5.66 -11.48
C THR A 175 14.76 6.13 -11.59
N VAL A 176 14.42 7.07 -10.71
CA VAL A 176 13.11 7.71 -10.64
C VAL A 176 13.31 9.22 -10.77
N THR A 177 12.58 9.85 -11.69
CA THR A 177 12.52 11.30 -11.81
C THR A 177 11.08 11.78 -11.64
N THR A 178 10.91 12.90 -10.97
CA THR A 178 9.60 13.53 -10.76
C THR A 178 9.60 14.92 -11.33
N HIS A 179 8.54 15.28 -12.03
CA HIS A 179 8.35 16.62 -12.59
C HIS A 179 6.94 17.10 -12.34
N MET A 180 6.83 18.28 -11.77
CA MET A 180 5.56 19.02 -11.74
C MET A 180 5.41 19.69 -13.11
N ARG A 181 4.44 19.26 -13.91
CA ARG A 181 4.17 19.87 -15.24
C ARG A 181 3.26 21.08 -15.15
N ASP A 182 2.20 20.92 -14.35
CA ASP A 182 1.18 21.93 -14.06
C ASP A 182 0.89 21.85 -12.56
N PRO A 183 0.25 22.83 -11.94
CA PRO A 183 -0.08 22.79 -10.52
C PRO A 183 -0.86 21.52 -10.12
N ASP A 184 -1.60 20.93 -11.08
CA ASP A 184 -2.48 19.79 -10.84
C ASP A 184 -1.95 18.46 -11.41
N VAL A 185 -0.72 18.42 -11.98
CA VAL A 185 -0.16 17.21 -12.59
C VAL A 185 1.30 17.03 -12.24
N SER A 186 1.58 16.01 -11.47
CA SER A 186 2.94 15.52 -11.23
C SER A 186 3.20 14.24 -12.00
N THR A 187 4.31 14.16 -12.71
CA THR A 187 4.73 12.97 -13.43
C THR A 187 5.89 12.28 -12.72
N VAL A 188 5.80 10.97 -12.60
CA VAL A 188 6.86 10.11 -12.10
C VAL A 188 7.34 9.23 -13.24
N THR A 189 8.62 9.30 -13.58
CA THR A 189 9.21 8.46 -14.62
C THR A 189 10.21 7.50 -14.00
N MET A 190 10.01 6.20 -14.21
CA MET A 190 10.95 5.14 -13.87
C MET A 190 11.70 4.72 -15.14
N THR A 191 13.03 4.70 -15.09
CA THR A 191 13.88 4.53 -16.27
C THR A 191 14.56 3.16 -16.26
N GLY A 192 14.51 2.47 -17.40
CA GLY A 192 15.18 1.19 -17.58
C GLY A 192 14.60 0.09 -16.69
N LEU A 193 13.28 -0.11 -16.79
CA LEU A 193 12.54 -1.06 -15.97
C LEU A 193 13.13 -2.48 -16.00
N ARG A 194 13.12 -3.13 -14.84
CA ARG A 194 13.53 -4.53 -14.64
C ARG A 194 12.35 -5.33 -14.08
N SER A 195 12.39 -6.64 -14.19
CA SER A 195 11.32 -7.52 -13.67
C SER A 195 11.06 -7.32 -12.18
N GLU A 196 12.11 -7.06 -11.39
CA GLU A 196 12.04 -6.80 -9.95
C GLU A 196 11.39 -5.46 -9.59
N ASP A 197 11.19 -4.57 -10.56
CA ASP A 197 10.44 -3.33 -10.36
C ASP A 197 8.92 -3.56 -10.31
N SER A 198 8.45 -4.77 -10.65
CA SER A 198 7.06 -5.13 -10.42
C SER A 198 6.71 -5.05 -8.94
N GLY A 199 5.51 -4.52 -8.65
CA GLY A 199 5.02 -4.43 -7.29
C GLY A 199 4.17 -3.21 -7.01
N TRP A 200 3.92 -2.97 -5.73
CA TRP A 200 3.10 -1.87 -5.27
C TRP A 200 3.91 -0.63 -4.93
N TYR A 201 3.43 0.47 -5.42
CA TYR A 201 3.93 1.83 -5.18
C TYR A 201 2.78 2.72 -4.75
N TRP A 202 3.08 3.97 -4.40
CA TRP A 202 2.07 5.02 -4.27
C TRP A 202 2.64 6.40 -4.57
N CYS A 203 1.80 7.27 -5.14
CA CYS A 203 1.97 8.71 -5.04
C CYS A 203 1.54 9.14 -3.65
N SER A 204 2.25 10.09 -3.06
CA SER A 204 1.90 10.64 -1.76
C SER A 204 1.98 12.16 -1.79
N GLU A 205 0.97 12.82 -1.25
CA GLU A 205 0.93 14.25 -0.95
C GLU A 205 0.42 14.44 0.48
N GLY A 206 1.28 14.96 1.35
CA GLY A 206 0.98 15.03 2.78
C GLY A 206 0.72 13.64 3.38
N ASP A 207 -0.46 13.45 3.98
CA ASP A 207 -0.92 12.18 4.54
C ASP A 207 -1.72 11.30 3.56
N ILE A 208 -2.04 11.84 2.37
CA ILE A 208 -2.82 11.15 1.35
C ILE A 208 -1.88 10.36 0.45
N GLN A 209 -2.27 9.10 0.18
CA GLN A 209 -1.50 8.16 -0.62
C GLN A 209 -2.43 7.46 -1.60
N ILE A 210 -2.06 7.34 -2.86
CA ILE A 210 -2.82 6.58 -3.84
C ILE A 210 -1.99 5.38 -4.33
N PRO A 211 -2.40 4.14 -4.04
CA PRO A 211 -1.66 2.95 -4.43
C PRO A 211 -1.69 2.73 -5.94
N VAL A 212 -0.54 2.32 -6.49
CA VAL A 212 -0.35 1.97 -7.91
C VAL A 212 0.38 0.64 -7.99
N TYR A 213 -0.16 -0.30 -8.75
CA TYR A 213 0.50 -1.56 -9.05
C TYR A 213 1.18 -1.50 -10.41
N LEU A 214 2.50 -1.64 -10.42
CA LEU A 214 3.31 -1.76 -11.63
C LEU A 214 3.57 -3.23 -11.93
N ASN A 215 3.15 -3.69 -13.11
CA ASN A 215 3.50 -4.99 -13.66
C ASN A 215 4.54 -4.82 -14.76
N VAL A 216 5.76 -5.28 -14.55
CA VAL A 216 6.83 -5.24 -15.55
C VAL A 216 6.96 -6.62 -16.20
N THR A 217 6.83 -6.66 -17.52
CA THR A 217 6.85 -7.90 -18.30
C THR A 217 7.68 -7.71 -19.58
N GLU A 218 7.93 -8.80 -20.28
CA GLU A 218 8.54 -8.74 -21.60
C GLU A 218 7.59 -8.08 -22.61
N LYS A 219 8.17 -7.36 -23.57
CA LYS A 219 7.40 -6.74 -24.65
C LYS A 219 6.85 -7.82 -25.57
N PRO A 220 5.54 -7.81 -25.88
CA PRO A 220 4.96 -8.76 -26.82
C PRO A 220 5.65 -8.69 -28.19
N ILE A 221 6.07 -9.82 -28.71
CA ILE A 221 6.60 -9.92 -30.07
C ILE A 221 5.42 -9.67 -31.01
N LYS A 222 5.46 -8.59 -31.79
CA LYS A 222 4.49 -8.41 -32.87
C LYS A 222 4.77 -9.49 -33.93
N ARG A 223 3.88 -10.42 -34.06
CA ARG A 223 3.84 -11.34 -35.20
C ARG A 223 3.21 -10.68 -36.40
#